data_74d3b1fb7e068b060c166ae6aedfb7a4
#
_entry.id   74d3b1fb7e068b060c166ae6aedfb7a4
#
_cell.length_a   1.000
_cell.length_b   1.000
_cell.length_c   1.000
_cell.angle_alpha   90.00
_cell.angle_beta   90.00
_cell.angle_gamma   90.00
#
_symmetry.space_group_name_H-M   'P 1'
#
loop_
_entity.id
_entity.type
_entity.pdbx_description
1 polymer ?
#
loop_
_entity_poly.entity_id
_entity_poly.type
_entity_poly.pdbx_seq_one_letter_code
_entity_poly.pdbx_strand_id
1 'polypeptide(L)'
;RCSCGQIHQSAFPEGITETVQYGPNVKALGVDLVHGEFVALLRSAKLIGRLYGLPLSAATVLGWIGEASIRVRPHVETVKEKLMVALLAHADESGFRVASALHWLHIVATEKLTWYGVHAKRGFEAIKDHGILIHRAGALVHDCWSPYWRLNCLHILCNAHLVRELNFVQESTQQDWSLRMSQLLLRANKQCEKARKAGQTQLHSWQIRRINRAYWALIAQASGLNPAVKRKDKKRGRIKQSFAFNLLKRMREHANEILHFTKDLNIPFTNNWAERAVRMPKVK
;
A
#
# COMPACT_ATOMS: atom_id res chain seq x y z
N ARG A 1 44.43 -8.97 -39.97
CA ARG A 1 45.47 -8.04 -40.49
C ARG A 1 46.06 -8.62 -41.75
N CYS A 2 46.11 -7.81 -42.81
CA CYS A 2 46.80 -8.16 -44.03
C CYS A 2 48.34 -8.13 -43.80
N SER A 3 49.09 -8.88 -44.58
CA SER A 3 50.57 -8.82 -44.57
C SER A 3 51.12 -7.42 -44.82
N CYS A 4 50.36 -6.53 -45.52
CA CYS A 4 50.64 -5.10 -45.69
C CYS A 4 50.41 -4.22 -44.48
N GLY A 5 49.95 -4.78 -43.30
CA GLY A 5 49.62 -4.07 -42.10
C GLY A 5 48.20 -3.48 -42.06
N GLN A 6 47.45 -3.53 -43.14
CA GLN A 6 46.09 -2.99 -43.23
C GLN A 6 45.12 -3.86 -42.45
N ILE A 7 44.24 -3.25 -41.67
CA ILE A 7 43.16 -3.92 -40.91
C ILE A 7 41.89 -3.87 -41.76
N HIS A 8 41.41 -5.04 -42.17
CA HIS A 8 40.08 -5.17 -42.77
C HIS A 8 39.12 -5.67 -41.71
N GLN A 9 38.07 -4.90 -41.46
CA GLN A 9 36.99 -5.25 -40.55
C GLN A 9 35.67 -5.02 -41.27
N SER A 10 34.84 -6.06 -41.33
CA SER A 10 33.48 -5.91 -41.83
C SER A 10 32.64 -5.13 -40.81
N ALA A 11 31.70 -4.36 -41.33
CA ALA A 11 30.70 -3.71 -40.46
C ALA A 11 29.84 -4.77 -39.77
N PHE A 12 29.38 -4.47 -38.56
CA PHE A 12 28.39 -5.30 -37.90
C PHE A 12 27.06 -5.26 -38.69
N PRO A 13 26.26 -6.33 -38.66
CA PRO A 13 24.89 -6.30 -39.14
C PRO A 13 24.08 -5.17 -38.50
N GLU A 14 23.01 -4.74 -39.18
CA GLU A 14 22.13 -3.69 -38.62
C GLU A 14 21.61 -4.05 -37.20
N GLY A 15 21.68 -3.11 -36.28
CA GLY A 15 21.29 -3.31 -34.88
C GLY A 15 22.35 -3.97 -33.98
N ILE A 16 23.51 -4.36 -34.54
CA ILE A 16 24.65 -4.88 -33.75
C ILE A 16 25.73 -3.80 -33.67
N THR A 17 26.03 -3.32 -32.47
CA THR A 17 27.01 -2.25 -32.24
C THR A 17 28.24 -2.70 -31.48
N GLU A 18 28.17 -3.87 -30.83
CA GLU A 18 29.21 -4.39 -29.95
C GLU A 18 29.57 -5.85 -30.24
N THR A 19 30.76 -6.25 -29.90
CA THR A 19 31.26 -7.64 -30.07
C THR A 19 30.49 -8.64 -29.19
N VAL A 20 29.95 -8.19 -28.07
CA VAL A 20 29.06 -8.96 -27.20
C VAL A 20 27.82 -8.13 -26.91
N GLN A 21 26.70 -8.56 -27.46
CA GLN A 21 25.42 -7.87 -27.29
C GLN A 21 24.31 -8.85 -26.98
N TYR A 22 23.46 -8.49 -26.01
CA TYR A 22 22.30 -9.29 -25.62
C TYR A 22 21.01 -8.67 -26.19
N GLY A 23 20.20 -9.50 -26.82
CA GLY A 23 18.92 -9.06 -27.39
C GLY A 23 17.92 -8.60 -26.34
N PRO A 24 16.89 -7.82 -26.75
CA PRO A 24 15.93 -7.21 -25.83
C PRO A 24 15.14 -8.25 -25.01
N ASN A 25 14.84 -9.42 -25.58
CA ASN A 25 14.08 -10.47 -24.87
C ASN A 25 14.87 -11.09 -23.72
N VAL A 26 16.19 -11.30 -23.89
CA VAL A 26 17.06 -11.82 -22.80
C VAL A 26 17.21 -10.78 -21.70
N LYS A 27 17.34 -9.50 -22.06
CA LYS A 27 17.36 -8.40 -21.09
C LYS A 27 16.05 -8.31 -20.31
N ALA A 28 14.91 -8.39 -21.01
CA ALA A 28 13.58 -8.38 -20.37
C ALA A 28 13.39 -9.56 -19.42
N LEU A 29 13.80 -10.78 -19.82
CA LEU A 29 13.77 -11.95 -18.95
C LEU A 29 14.62 -11.74 -17.69
N GLY A 30 15.81 -11.14 -17.82
CA GLY A 30 16.67 -10.84 -16.67
C GLY A 30 16.01 -9.86 -15.67
N VAL A 31 15.35 -8.84 -16.17
CA VAL A 31 14.59 -7.87 -15.36
C VAL A 31 13.39 -8.54 -14.69
N ASP A 32 12.63 -9.35 -15.43
CA ASP A 32 11.44 -10.04 -14.94
C ASP A 32 11.77 -11.05 -13.84
N LEU A 33 12.78 -11.89 -14.03
CA LEU A 33 13.23 -12.81 -13.00
C LEU A 33 13.59 -12.11 -11.68
N VAL A 34 14.18 -10.92 -11.75
CA VAL A 34 14.57 -10.19 -10.51
C VAL A 34 13.40 -9.41 -9.92
N HIS A 35 12.59 -8.72 -10.70
CA HIS A 35 11.55 -7.81 -10.21
C HIS A 35 10.13 -8.38 -10.29
N GLY A 36 9.84 -9.23 -11.25
CA GLY A 36 8.57 -9.94 -11.37
C GLY A 36 8.54 -11.18 -10.47
N GLU A 37 9.55 -12.05 -10.61
CA GLU A 37 9.61 -13.35 -9.92
C GLU A 37 10.43 -13.33 -8.62
N PHE A 38 11.04 -12.20 -8.25
CA PHE A 38 11.84 -12.00 -7.03
C PHE A 38 13.02 -12.98 -6.89
N VAL A 39 13.54 -13.50 -8.00
CA VAL A 39 14.74 -14.33 -8.00
C VAL A 39 15.97 -13.46 -7.70
N ALA A 40 16.84 -13.93 -6.80
CA ALA A 40 18.05 -13.20 -6.45
C ALA A 40 18.95 -12.99 -7.69
N LEU A 41 19.54 -11.79 -7.80
CA LEU A 41 20.28 -11.31 -8.97
C LEU A 41 21.31 -12.34 -9.50
N LEU A 42 22.15 -12.93 -8.63
CA LEU A 42 23.13 -13.94 -9.00
C LEU A 42 22.45 -15.23 -9.52
N ARG A 43 21.32 -15.62 -8.94
CA ARG A 43 20.56 -16.80 -9.39
C ARG A 43 19.94 -16.55 -10.77
N SER A 44 19.42 -15.35 -11.03
CA SER A 44 18.88 -14.95 -12.32
C SER A 44 19.96 -15.03 -13.41
N ALA A 45 21.14 -14.47 -13.15
CA ALA A 45 22.27 -14.57 -14.07
C ALA A 45 22.67 -16.03 -14.35
N LYS A 46 22.80 -16.87 -13.32
CA LYS A 46 23.12 -18.29 -13.46
C LYS A 46 22.03 -19.08 -14.19
N LEU A 47 20.76 -18.76 -13.97
CA LEU A 47 19.62 -19.41 -14.63
C LEU A 47 19.63 -19.12 -16.14
N ILE A 48 19.73 -17.85 -16.51
CA ILE A 48 19.80 -17.40 -17.91
C ILE A 48 21.04 -18.02 -18.58
N GLY A 49 22.20 -17.98 -17.89
CA GLY A 49 23.42 -18.56 -18.40
C GLY A 49 23.31 -20.05 -18.73
N ARG A 50 22.63 -20.83 -17.88
CA ARG A 50 22.38 -22.25 -18.12
C ARG A 50 21.36 -22.53 -19.21
N LEU A 51 20.29 -21.73 -19.30
CA LEU A 51 19.23 -21.90 -20.30
C LEU A 51 19.71 -21.60 -21.72
N TYR A 52 20.58 -20.61 -21.87
CA TYR A 52 20.99 -20.10 -23.20
C TYR A 52 22.47 -20.37 -23.50
N GLY A 53 23.20 -21.05 -22.61
CA GLY A 53 24.64 -21.28 -22.79
C GLY A 53 25.49 -19.99 -22.74
N LEU A 54 25.03 -18.96 -22.02
CA LEU A 54 25.64 -17.63 -22.01
C LEU A 54 26.39 -17.38 -20.69
N PRO A 55 27.65 -16.94 -20.71
CA PRO A 55 28.37 -16.54 -19.50
C PRO A 55 27.86 -15.16 -19.02
N LEU A 56 26.88 -15.16 -18.11
CA LEU A 56 26.30 -13.95 -17.55
C LEU A 56 26.80 -13.66 -16.15
N SER A 57 27.19 -12.42 -15.89
CA SER A 57 27.48 -11.92 -14.56
C SER A 57 26.24 -11.30 -13.90
N ALA A 58 26.23 -11.25 -12.57
CA ALA A 58 25.20 -10.49 -11.83
C ALA A 58 25.24 -8.99 -12.18
N ALA A 59 26.42 -8.44 -12.43
CA ALA A 59 26.58 -7.04 -12.84
C ALA A 59 25.93 -6.74 -14.19
N THR A 60 25.99 -7.68 -15.15
CA THR A 60 25.32 -7.56 -16.45
C THR A 60 23.80 -7.44 -16.27
N VAL A 61 23.19 -8.32 -15.46
CA VAL A 61 21.76 -8.27 -15.17
C VAL A 61 21.38 -6.98 -14.42
N LEU A 62 22.22 -6.52 -13.51
CA LEU A 62 22.03 -5.23 -12.80
C LEU A 62 22.06 -4.05 -13.79
N GLY A 63 22.97 -4.07 -14.76
CA GLY A 63 22.99 -3.06 -15.85
C GLY A 63 21.69 -3.03 -16.63
N TRP A 64 21.12 -4.20 -16.99
CA TRP A 64 19.83 -4.27 -17.68
C TRP A 64 18.66 -3.72 -16.85
N ILE A 65 18.68 -3.93 -15.52
CA ILE A 65 17.71 -3.34 -14.60
C ILE A 65 17.82 -1.81 -14.61
N GLY A 66 19.07 -1.28 -14.61
CA GLY A 66 19.30 0.16 -14.73
C GLY A 66 18.76 0.74 -16.05
N GLU A 67 19.04 0.10 -17.18
CA GLU A 67 18.50 0.49 -18.49
C GLU A 67 16.96 0.44 -18.51
N ALA A 68 16.35 -0.63 -17.98
CA ALA A 68 14.90 -0.78 -17.90
C ALA A 68 14.28 0.32 -17.02
N SER A 69 14.88 0.63 -15.87
CA SER A 69 14.43 1.69 -14.96
C SER A 69 14.35 3.06 -15.67
N ILE A 70 15.33 3.41 -16.48
CA ILE A 70 15.32 4.65 -17.28
C ILE A 70 14.18 4.63 -18.29
N ARG A 71 14.02 3.51 -19.03
CA ARG A 71 13.00 3.37 -20.08
C ARG A 71 11.57 3.42 -19.55
N VAL A 72 11.30 2.86 -18.36
CA VAL A 72 9.94 2.84 -17.79
C VAL A 72 9.59 4.14 -17.04
N ARG A 73 10.53 5.04 -16.80
CA ARG A 73 10.30 6.29 -16.05
C ARG A 73 9.11 7.11 -16.58
N PRO A 74 8.93 7.33 -17.90
CA PRO A 74 7.76 8.07 -18.40
C PRO A 74 6.43 7.39 -18.04
N HIS A 75 6.39 6.06 -18.05
CA HIS A 75 5.20 5.30 -17.64
C HIS A 75 4.92 5.44 -16.16
N VAL A 76 5.96 5.46 -15.31
CA VAL A 76 5.82 5.69 -13.85
C VAL A 76 5.23 7.08 -13.59
N GLU A 77 5.67 8.12 -14.29
CA GLU A 77 5.09 9.46 -14.16
C GLU A 77 3.62 9.48 -14.63
N THR A 78 3.28 8.82 -15.73
CA THR A 78 1.88 8.66 -16.16
C THR A 78 1.03 7.93 -15.11
N VAL A 79 1.57 6.92 -14.43
CA VAL A 79 0.88 6.24 -13.31
C VAL A 79 0.64 7.20 -12.15
N LYS A 80 1.62 8.03 -11.78
CA LYS A 80 1.46 9.06 -10.75
C LYS A 80 0.33 10.03 -11.08
N GLU A 81 0.33 10.59 -12.29
CA GLU A 81 -0.71 11.51 -12.76
C GLU A 81 -2.11 10.88 -12.67
N LYS A 82 -2.25 9.64 -13.15
CA LYS A 82 -3.52 8.91 -13.05
C LYS A 82 -3.95 8.64 -11.60
N LEU A 83 -2.99 8.37 -10.70
CA LEU A 83 -3.27 8.17 -9.27
C LEU A 83 -3.69 9.48 -8.58
N MET A 84 -3.15 10.62 -8.97
CA MET A 84 -3.55 11.93 -8.42
C MET A 84 -5.02 12.26 -8.71
N VAL A 85 -5.52 11.91 -9.89
CA VAL A 85 -6.90 12.19 -10.31
C VAL A 85 -7.89 11.03 -10.09
N ALA A 86 -7.42 9.88 -9.61
CA ALA A 86 -8.29 8.72 -9.39
C ALA A 86 -9.35 9.02 -8.33
N LEU A 87 -10.62 8.64 -8.54
CA LEU A 87 -11.71 8.88 -7.59
C LEU A 87 -11.48 8.19 -6.24
N LEU A 88 -10.87 7.01 -6.26
CA LEU A 88 -10.53 6.22 -5.09
C LEU A 88 -9.10 5.71 -5.20
N ALA A 89 -8.30 5.89 -4.16
CA ALA A 89 -7.00 5.26 -4.02
C ALA A 89 -6.80 4.72 -2.61
N HIS A 90 -5.83 3.86 -2.49
CA HIS A 90 -5.39 3.20 -1.29
C HIS A 90 -3.95 3.62 -0.99
N ALA A 91 -3.63 3.89 0.26
CA ALA A 91 -2.26 4.19 0.67
C ALA A 91 -1.84 3.31 1.85
N ASP A 92 -0.59 2.91 1.82
CA ASP A 92 0.06 2.17 2.90
C ASP A 92 1.57 2.45 2.87
N GLU A 93 2.26 2.17 3.96
CA GLU A 93 3.71 2.28 4.03
C GLU A 93 4.32 1.14 4.83
N SER A 94 5.55 0.79 4.50
CA SER A 94 6.27 -0.28 5.17
C SER A 94 7.75 0.01 5.29
N GLY A 95 8.30 -0.26 6.48
CA GLY A 95 9.73 -0.16 6.71
C GLY A 95 10.49 -1.33 6.06
N PHE A 96 11.65 -1.03 5.49
CA PHE A 96 12.62 -2.00 5.01
C PHE A 96 14.04 -1.43 5.13
N ARG A 97 15.05 -2.26 4.97
CA ARG A 97 16.45 -1.83 5.09
C ARG A 97 17.14 -1.82 3.74
N VAL A 98 17.85 -0.71 3.47
CA VAL A 98 18.75 -0.56 2.34
C VAL A 98 20.14 -0.30 2.89
N ALA A 99 21.12 -1.14 2.60
CA ALA A 99 22.47 -1.05 3.13
C ALA A 99 22.50 -0.83 4.67
N SER A 100 21.70 -1.62 5.40
CA SER A 100 21.50 -1.53 6.86
C SER A 100 20.74 -0.30 7.38
N ALA A 101 20.52 0.74 6.59
CA ALA A 101 19.74 1.90 6.97
C ALA A 101 18.23 1.66 6.79
N LEU A 102 17.42 2.13 7.75
CA LEU A 102 15.96 2.04 7.67
C LEU A 102 15.44 3.03 6.63
N HIS A 103 14.68 2.53 5.66
CA HIS A 103 13.92 3.29 4.69
C HIS A 103 12.44 2.88 4.74
N TRP A 104 11.61 3.66 4.09
CA TRP A 104 10.17 3.43 4.03
C TRP A 104 9.70 3.33 2.60
N LEU A 105 9.02 2.25 2.30
CA LEU A 105 8.30 2.05 1.05
C LEU A 105 6.90 2.64 1.21
N HIS A 106 6.60 3.68 0.45
CA HIS A 106 5.28 4.27 0.35
C HIS A 106 4.57 3.71 -0.86
N ILE A 107 3.30 3.40 -0.71
CA ILE A 107 2.49 2.78 -1.74
C ILE A 107 1.24 3.60 -1.94
N VAL A 108 0.91 3.87 -3.20
CA VAL A 108 -0.38 4.39 -3.62
C VAL A 108 -0.94 3.46 -4.69
N ALA A 109 -2.13 2.92 -4.47
CA ALA A 109 -2.71 1.92 -5.35
C ALA A 109 -4.19 2.18 -5.63
N THR A 110 -4.63 1.74 -6.80
CA THR A 110 -6.03 1.50 -7.17
C THR A 110 -6.19 0.03 -7.50
N GLU A 111 -7.34 -0.39 -7.99
CA GLU A 111 -7.54 -1.74 -8.53
C GLU A 111 -6.58 -2.09 -9.69
N LYS A 112 -6.23 -1.09 -10.52
CA LYS A 112 -5.49 -1.28 -11.77
C LYS A 112 -4.08 -0.70 -11.78
N LEU A 113 -3.77 0.21 -10.87
CA LEU A 113 -2.50 0.93 -10.84
C LEU A 113 -1.88 0.85 -9.45
N THR A 114 -0.57 0.66 -9.42
CA THR A 114 0.22 0.71 -8.19
C THR A 114 1.48 1.53 -8.43
N TRP A 115 1.76 2.44 -7.52
CA TRP A 115 2.99 3.19 -7.48
C TRP A 115 3.73 2.92 -6.18
N TYR A 116 5.04 2.82 -6.25
CA TYR A 116 5.96 2.64 -5.14
C TYR A 116 6.94 3.79 -5.08
N GLY A 117 7.15 4.34 -3.89
CA GLY A 117 8.18 5.34 -3.61
C GLY A 117 8.99 4.98 -2.38
N VAL A 118 10.29 5.18 -2.46
CA VAL A 118 11.22 4.93 -1.34
C VAL A 118 11.64 6.26 -0.75
N HIS A 119 11.59 6.36 0.60
CA HIS A 119 12.03 7.55 1.31
C HIS A 119 12.74 7.16 2.63
N ALA A 120 13.72 7.98 3.06
CA ALA A 120 14.41 7.76 4.32
C ALA A 120 13.51 7.99 5.55
N LYS A 121 12.46 8.81 5.40
CA LYS A 121 11.49 9.13 6.47
C LYS A 121 10.13 8.51 6.17
N ARG A 122 9.41 8.12 7.23
CA ARG A 122 8.03 7.62 7.14
C ARG A 122 7.02 8.77 7.00
N GLY A 123 7.26 9.90 7.65
CA GLY A 123 6.28 10.94 7.97
C GLY A 123 5.71 11.72 6.79
N PHE A 124 5.01 12.80 7.13
CA PHE A 124 4.34 13.67 6.15
C PHE A 124 5.31 14.32 5.14
N GLU A 125 6.57 14.47 5.52
CA GLU A 125 7.64 14.93 4.61
C GLU A 125 7.76 14.01 3.39
N ALA A 126 7.84 12.70 3.61
CA ALA A 126 7.86 11.74 2.51
C ALA A 126 6.61 11.82 1.61
N ILE A 127 5.42 12.01 2.21
CA ILE A 127 4.18 12.21 1.45
C ILE A 127 4.28 13.45 0.55
N LYS A 128 4.86 14.55 1.06
CA LYS A 128 5.09 15.78 0.28
C LYS A 128 6.07 15.56 -0.86
N ASP A 129 7.22 14.94 -0.56
CA ASP A 129 8.29 14.75 -1.54
C ASP A 129 7.88 13.84 -2.69
N HIS A 130 7.05 12.83 -2.41
CA HIS A 130 6.47 11.98 -3.45
C HIS A 130 5.42 12.69 -4.33
N GLY A 131 4.71 13.68 -3.79
CA GLY A 131 3.81 14.58 -4.52
C GLY A 131 2.44 14.02 -4.86
N ILE A 132 2.22 12.70 -4.85
CA ILE A 132 0.96 12.08 -5.32
C ILE A 132 -0.22 12.43 -4.40
N LEU A 133 -0.08 12.15 -3.11
CA LEU A 133 -1.19 12.28 -2.15
C LEU A 133 -1.50 13.74 -1.80
N ILE A 134 -0.50 14.61 -1.88
CA ILE A 134 -0.66 16.04 -1.52
C ILE A 134 -1.55 16.80 -2.50
N HIS A 135 -1.58 16.37 -3.77
CA HIS A 135 -2.36 16.98 -4.84
C HIS A 135 -3.66 16.22 -5.15
N ARG A 136 -3.98 15.22 -4.36
CA ARG A 136 -5.11 14.35 -4.59
C ARG A 136 -6.41 14.96 -4.06
N ALA A 137 -7.49 14.92 -4.86
CA ALA A 137 -8.83 15.38 -4.47
C ALA A 137 -9.83 14.23 -4.18
N GLY A 138 -9.56 13.00 -4.68
CA GLY A 138 -10.47 11.86 -4.52
C GLY A 138 -10.41 11.21 -3.13
N ALA A 139 -11.21 10.17 -2.91
CA ALA A 139 -11.22 9.39 -1.67
C ALA A 139 -9.91 8.61 -1.46
N LEU A 140 -9.42 8.55 -0.22
CA LEU A 140 -8.23 7.82 0.19
C LEU A 140 -8.56 6.82 1.29
N VAL A 141 -8.31 5.54 1.02
CA VAL A 141 -8.41 4.45 2.01
C VAL A 141 -7.05 4.28 2.70
N HIS A 142 -7.03 4.30 4.04
CA HIS A 142 -5.81 4.16 4.83
C HIS A 142 -6.07 3.56 6.23
N ASP A 143 -5.01 3.29 6.99
CA ASP A 143 -5.02 2.63 8.31
C ASP A 143 -5.26 3.55 9.52
N CYS A 144 -5.65 4.81 9.31
CA CYS A 144 -5.76 5.83 10.36
C CYS A 144 -4.43 6.42 10.86
N TRP A 145 -3.31 6.23 10.14
CA TRP A 145 -2.05 6.83 10.52
C TRP A 145 -2.12 8.37 10.45
N SER A 146 -1.59 9.05 11.48
CA SER A 146 -1.85 10.49 11.69
C SER A 146 -1.40 11.42 10.55
N PRO A 147 -0.32 11.17 9.79
CA PRO A 147 0.06 12.02 8.66
C PRO A 147 -0.98 12.08 7.54
N TYR A 148 -1.77 11.03 7.30
CA TYR A 148 -2.81 11.06 6.27
C TYR A 148 -3.89 12.09 6.55
N TRP A 149 -4.23 12.36 7.82
CA TRP A 149 -5.23 13.35 8.21
C TRP A 149 -4.85 14.81 7.88
N ARG A 150 -3.62 15.04 7.43
CA ARG A 150 -3.15 16.34 6.94
C ARG A 150 -3.46 16.58 5.46
N LEU A 151 -3.95 15.56 4.76
CA LEU A 151 -4.32 15.64 3.36
C LEU A 151 -5.72 16.22 3.22
N ASN A 152 -5.95 17.03 2.19
CA ASN A 152 -7.26 17.59 1.89
C ASN A 152 -8.01 16.67 0.91
N CYS A 153 -8.52 15.54 1.41
CA CYS A 153 -9.25 14.55 0.61
C CYS A 153 -10.36 13.90 1.45
N LEU A 154 -11.22 13.10 0.83
CA LEU A 154 -12.19 12.28 1.55
C LEU A 154 -11.45 11.07 2.16
N HIS A 155 -11.38 11.04 3.49
CA HIS A 155 -10.74 9.93 4.22
C HIS A 155 -11.70 8.76 4.40
N ILE A 156 -11.18 7.55 4.18
CA ILE A 156 -11.87 6.28 4.41
C ILE A 156 -10.95 5.39 5.25
N LEU A 157 -11.47 4.84 6.32
CA LEU A 157 -10.68 3.98 7.19
C LEU A 157 -10.79 2.51 6.81
N CYS A 158 -9.64 1.81 6.85
CA CYS A 158 -9.58 0.37 6.69
C CYS A 158 -10.23 -0.34 7.88
N ASN A 159 -11.43 -0.89 7.68
CA ASN A 159 -12.15 -1.59 8.75
C ASN A 159 -11.49 -2.94 9.13
N ALA A 160 -10.66 -3.55 8.27
CA ALA A 160 -9.93 -4.76 8.65
C ALA A 160 -8.93 -4.50 9.78
N HIS A 161 -8.26 -3.34 9.78
CA HIS A 161 -7.41 -2.90 10.89
C HIS A 161 -8.24 -2.70 12.17
N LEU A 162 -9.38 -2.03 12.04
CA LEU A 162 -10.27 -1.78 13.17
C LEU A 162 -10.82 -3.09 13.79
N VAL A 163 -11.21 -4.06 12.95
CA VAL A 163 -11.67 -5.38 13.41
C VAL A 163 -10.55 -6.12 14.17
N ARG A 164 -9.31 -6.08 13.69
CA ARG A 164 -8.16 -6.67 14.41
C ARG A 164 -7.94 -6.03 15.78
N GLU A 165 -8.05 -4.72 15.88
CA GLU A 165 -7.92 -3.99 17.13
C GLU A 165 -9.08 -4.27 18.10
N LEU A 166 -10.30 -4.41 17.59
CA LEU A 166 -11.47 -4.80 18.40
C LEU A 166 -11.32 -6.23 18.94
N ASN A 167 -10.82 -7.16 18.13
CA ASN A 167 -10.52 -8.52 18.57
C ASN A 167 -9.45 -8.52 19.67
N PHE A 168 -8.38 -7.73 19.50
CA PHE A 168 -7.34 -7.58 20.54
C PHE A 168 -7.93 -7.02 21.86
N VAL A 169 -8.85 -6.05 21.80
CA VAL A 169 -9.56 -5.56 23.02
C VAL A 169 -10.37 -6.68 23.65
N GLN A 170 -11.10 -7.48 22.86
CA GLN A 170 -11.85 -8.64 23.37
C GLN A 170 -10.94 -9.65 24.06
N GLU A 171 -9.83 -10.02 23.43
CA GLU A 171 -8.86 -11.00 23.97
C GLU A 171 -8.21 -10.51 25.27
N SER A 172 -7.85 -9.22 25.32
CA SER A 172 -7.10 -8.63 26.43
C SER A 172 -7.96 -8.18 27.61
N THR A 173 -9.24 -7.82 27.37
CA THR A 173 -10.12 -7.23 28.42
C THR A 173 -11.40 -8.02 28.66
N GLN A 174 -11.73 -9.00 27.81
CA GLN A 174 -12.99 -9.77 27.85
C GLN A 174 -14.26 -8.90 27.80
N GLN A 175 -14.16 -7.68 27.24
CA GLN A 175 -15.28 -6.75 27.14
C GLN A 175 -16.14 -7.08 25.90
N ASP A 176 -17.38 -7.48 26.08
CA ASP A 176 -18.32 -7.94 25.04
C ASP A 176 -18.61 -6.88 23.95
N TRP A 177 -18.56 -5.59 24.29
CA TRP A 177 -18.83 -4.53 23.31
C TRP A 177 -17.91 -4.59 22.07
N SER A 178 -16.65 -4.98 22.26
CA SER A 178 -15.67 -5.02 21.17
C SER A 178 -15.99 -6.15 20.18
N LEU A 179 -16.37 -7.33 20.67
CA LEU A 179 -16.85 -8.43 19.85
C LEU A 179 -18.13 -8.04 19.08
N ARG A 180 -19.09 -7.43 19.76
CA ARG A 180 -20.36 -6.98 19.15
C ARG A 180 -20.13 -5.91 18.09
N MET A 181 -19.18 -4.99 18.31
CA MET A 181 -18.80 -3.97 17.34
C MET A 181 -18.13 -4.59 16.10
N SER A 182 -17.19 -5.52 16.30
CA SER A 182 -16.58 -6.29 15.20
C SER A 182 -17.64 -7.02 14.37
N GLN A 183 -18.58 -7.70 15.02
CA GLN A 183 -19.70 -8.37 14.37
C GLN A 183 -20.62 -7.41 13.61
N LEU A 184 -20.91 -6.23 14.18
CA LEU A 184 -21.72 -5.20 13.51
C LEU A 184 -21.08 -4.76 12.20
N LEU A 185 -19.79 -4.43 12.22
CA LEU A 185 -19.05 -3.99 11.04
C LEU A 185 -18.99 -5.09 9.97
N LEU A 186 -18.69 -6.33 10.36
CA LEU A 186 -18.65 -7.47 9.43
C LEU A 186 -20.02 -7.79 8.82
N ARG A 187 -21.10 -7.72 9.63
CA ARG A 187 -22.48 -7.90 9.12
C ARG A 187 -22.87 -6.78 8.16
N ALA A 188 -22.50 -5.53 8.47
CA ALA A 188 -22.73 -4.38 7.59
C ALA A 188 -22.01 -4.59 6.25
N ASN A 189 -20.74 -5.04 6.27
CA ASN A 189 -20.00 -5.36 5.05
C ASN A 189 -20.70 -6.44 4.20
N LYS A 190 -21.15 -7.54 4.83
CA LYS A 190 -21.92 -8.59 4.12
C LYS A 190 -23.21 -8.05 3.47
N GLN A 191 -23.88 -7.08 4.11
CA GLN A 191 -25.04 -6.42 3.52
C GLN A 191 -24.63 -5.57 2.30
N CYS A 192 -23.53 -4.82 2.40
CA CYS A 192 -22.98 -4.05 1.28
C CYS A 192 -22.56 -4.96 0.10
N GLU A 193 -21.94 -6.10 0.38
CA GLU A 193 -21.56 -7.06 -0.67
C GLU A 193 -22.79 -7.63 -1.40
N LYS A 194 -23.87 -7.97 -0.66
CA LYS A 194 -25.13 -8.42 -1.26
C LYS A 194 -25.78 -7.32 -2.11
N ALA A 195 -25.82 -6.09 -1.61
CA ALA A 195 -26.38 -4.94 -2.32
C ALA A 195 -25.58 -4.64 -3.59
N ARG A 196 -24.25 -4.69 -3.52
CA ARG A 196 -23.34 -4.51 -4.66
C ARG A 196 -23.58 -5.58 -5.74
N LYS A 197 -23.72 -6.85 -5.35
CA LYS A 197 -24.06 -7.95 -6.28
C LYS A 197 -25.43 -7.79 -6.93
N ALA A 198 -26.35 -7.08 -6.26
CA ALA A 198 -27.68 -6.72 -6.80
C ALA A 198 -27.67 -5.42 -7.62
N GLY A 199 -26.48 -4.86 -7.94
CA GLY A 199 -26.36 -3.63 -8.75
C GLY A 199 -26.71 -2.33 -8.03
N GLN A 200 -26.85 -2.34 -6.70
CA GLN A 200 -27.13 -1.14 -5.92
C GLN A 200 -25.84 -0.32 -5.73
N THR A 201 -25.98 0.99 -5.64
CA THR A 201 -24.87 1.93 -5.40
C THR A 201 -24.73 2.31 -3.91
N GLN A 202 -25.79 2.11 -3.11
CA GLN A 202 -25.83 2.37 -1.67
C GLN A 202 -26.80 1.42 -0.97
N LEU A 203 -26.66 1.26 0.34
CA LEU A 203 -27.67 0.60 1.15
C LEU A 203 -28.94 1.45 1.28
N HIS A 204 -30.09 0.82 1.51
CA HIS A 204 -31.30 1.56 1.82
C HIS A 204 -31.13 2.43 3.08
N SER A 205 -31.74 3.61 3.09
CA SER A 205 -31.58 4.59 4.17
C SER A 205 -31.96 4.02 5.57
N TRP A 206 -32.93 3.10 5.63
CA TRP A 206 -33.32 2.44 6.90
C TRP A 206 -32.22 1.49 7.41
N GLN A 207 -31.49 0.79 6.51
CA GLN A 207 -30.35 -0.08 6.88
C GLN A 207 -29.21 0.78 7.43
N ILE A 208 -28.85 1.87 6.74
CA ILE A 208 -27.83 2.82 7.18
C ILE A 208 -28.19 3.38 8.57
N ARG A 209 -29.45 3.83 8.78
CA ARG A 209 -29.91 4.32 10.07
C ARG A 209 -29.82 3.27 11.18
N ARG A 210 -30.17 1.99 10.88
CA ARG A 210 -30.08 0.88 11.83
C ARG A 210 -28.63 0.60 12.20
N ILE A 211 -27.71 0.55 11.24
CA ILE A 211 -26.28 0.35 11.48
C ILE A 211 -25.73 1.49 12.34
N ASN A 212 -26.00 2.74 11.98
CA ASN A 212 -25.55 3.90 12.73
C ASN A 212 -26.07 3.89 14.18
N ARG A 213 -27.36 3.60 14.41
CA ARG A 213 -27.93 3.51 15.76
C ARG A 213 -27.23 2.45 16.60
N ALA A 214 -27.02 1.25 16.05
CA ALA A 214 -26.31 0.17 16.72
C ALA A 214 -24.84 0.54 17.02
N TYR A 215 -24.17 1.19 16.10
CA TYR A 215 -22.79 1.67 16.26
C TYR A 215 -22.68 2.64 17.44
N TRP A 216 -23.52 3.67 17.47
CA TRP A 216 -23.48 4.68 18.54
C TRP A 216 -23.93 4.13 19.89
N ALA A 217 -24.88 3.19 19.92
CA ALA A 217 -25.26 2.50 21.16
C ALA A 217 -24.08 1.71 21.75
N LEU A 218 -23.31 0.99 20.92
CA LEU A 218 -22.10 0.29 21.36
C LEU A 218 -21.01 1.25 21.82
N ILE A 219 -20.81 2.38 21.12
CA ILE A 219 -19.85 3.42 21.54
C ILE A 219 -20.24 4.00 22.91
N ALA A 220 -21.52 4.26 23.14
CA ALA A 220 -22.00 4.78 24.44
C ALA A 220 -21.76 3.76 25.57
N GLN A 221 -22.17 2.50 25.37
CA GLN A 221 -21.92 1.40 26.32
C GLN A 221 -20.43 1.25 26.64
N ALA A 222 -19.60 1.17 25.62
CA ALA A 222 -18.16 0.99 25.75
C ALA A 222 -17.47 2.17 26.46
N SER A 223 -17.96 3.39 26.24
CA SER A 223 -17.41 4.59 26.90
C SER A 223 -17.62 4.58 28.40
N GLY A 224 -18.73 4.03 28.90
CA GLY A 224 -18.97 3.84 30.32
C GLY A 224 -17.99 2.84 30.97
N LEU A 225 -17.62 1.79 30.21
CA LEU A 225 -16.69 0.77 30.70
C LEU A 225 -15.21 1.20 30.60
N ASN A 226 -14.89 2.18 29.77
CA ASN A 226 -13.52 2.63 29.51
C ASN A 226 -13.37 4.14 29.73
N PRO A 227 -13.50 4.63 31.00
CA PRO A 227 -13.35 6.05 31.28
C PRO A 227 -11.91 6.52 31.05
N ALA A 228 -11.73 7.81 30.76
CA ALA A 228 -10.42 8.41 30.67
C ALA A 228 -9.68 8.34 32.01
N VAL A 229 -8.42 7.92 31.97
CA VAL A 229 -7.54 7.99 33.14
C VAL A 229 -7.27 9.46 33.44
N LYS A 230 -7.67 9.91 34.64
CA LYS A 230 -7.42 11.27 35.13
C LYS A 230 -6.06 11.33 35.83
N ARG A 231 -5.36 12.45 35.67
CA ARG A 231 -4.12 12.68 36.39
C ARG A 231 -4.34 12.89 37.87
N LYS A 232 -3.56 12.20 38.71
CA LYS A 232 -3.54 12.36 40.16
C LYS A 232 -2.32 13.16 40.63
N ASP A 233 -1.32 13.35 39.80
CA ASP A 233 -0.06 14.02 40.11
C ASP A 233 0.13 15.29 39.26
N LYS A 234 1.04 16.20 39.71
CA LYS A 234 1.37 17.46 39.03
C LYS A 234 2.44 17.32 37.95
N LYS A 235 2.82 16.07 37.55
CA LYS A 235 3.87 15.86 36.54
C LYS A 235 3.43 16.33 35.15
N ARG A 236 4.35 16.92 34.38
CA ARG A 236 4.11 17.34 32.99
C ARG A 236 4.07 16.14 32.05
N GLY A 237 3.35 16.26 30.93
CA GLY A 237 3.28 15.26 29.87
C GLY A 237 1.90 14.63 29.66
N ARG A 238 1.70 13.87 28.60
CA ARG A 238 0.43 13.21 28.27
C ARG A 238 0.22 11.96 29.15
N ILE A 239 -0.96 11.79 29.72
CA ILE A 239 -1.31 10.56 30.45
C ILE A 239 -1.53 9.43 29.46
N LYS A 240 -0.88 8.28 29.71
CA LYS A 240 -1.12 7.06 28.94
C LYS A 240 -2.53 6.55 29.23
N GLN A 241 -3.37 6.52 28.23
CA GLN A 241 -4.70 5.94 28.27
C GLN A 241 -4.67 4.45 27.94
N SER A 242 -5.72 3.71 28.29
CA SER A 242 -5.87 2.31 27.88
C SER A 242 -5.98 2.19 26.35
N PHE A 243 -5.63 1.03 25.82
CA PHE A 243 -5.79 0.75 24.39
C PHE A 243 -7.27 0.86 23.97
N ALA A 244 -8.17 0.27 24.77
CA ALA A 244 -9.61 0.34 24.53
C ALA A 244 -10.14 1.78 24.51
N PHE A 245 -9.70 2.65 25.45
CA PHE A 245 -10.06 4.06 25.43
C PHE A 245 -9.59 4.77 24.16
N ASN A 246 -8.34 4.56 23.75
CA ASN A 246 -7.79 5.19 22.54
C ASN A 246 -8.51 4.71 21.27
N LEU A 247 -8.86 3.43 21.21
CA LEU A 247 -9.65 2.85 20.11
C LEU A 247 -11.04 3.48 20.05
N LEU A 248 -11.76 3.54 21.19
CA LEU A 248 -13.08 4.17 21.30
C LEU A 248 -13.07 5.65 20.93
N LYS A 249 -12.04 6.40 21.38
CA LYS A 249 -11.86 7.79 21.02
C LYS A 249 -11.78 7.93 19.49
N ARG A 250 -10.91 7.16 18.84
CA ARG A 250 -10.74 7.16 17.38
C ARG A 250 -12.04 6.75 16.66
N MET A 251 -12.73 5.72 17.12
CA MET A 251 -14.00 5.29 16.55
C MET A 251 -15.09 6.36 16.65
N ARG A 252 -15.10 7.14 17.73
CA ARG A 252 -16.04 8.25 17.91
C ARG A 252 -15.70 9.42 16.98
N GLU A 253 -14.43 9.80 16.91
CA GLU A 253 -13.96 10.93 16.11
C GLU A 253 -14.11 10.68 14.61
N HIS A 254 -13.94 9.42 14.15
CA HIS A 254 -13.92 9.03 12.75
C HIS A 254 -15.04 8.07 12.35
N ALA A 255 -16.22 8.19 13.01
CA ALA A 255 -17.36 7.31 12.72
C ALA A 255 -17.85 7.41 11.27
N ASN A 256 -17.75 8.59 10.65
CA ASN A 256 -18.15 8.80 9.27
C ASN A 256 -17.23 8.07 8.30
N GLU A 257 -15.93 8.15 8.51
CA GLU A 257 -14.88 7.51 7.70
C GLU A 257 -14.90 5.99 7.85
N ILE A 258 -15.24 5.48 9.04
CA ILE A 258 -15.42 4.06 9.34
C ILE A 258 -16.66 3.50 8.64
N LEU A 259 -17.77 4.23 8.66
CA LEU A 259 -19.07 3.76 8.14
C LEU A 259 -19.36 4.20 6.70
N HIS A 260 -18.43 4.90 6.04
CA HIS A 260 -18.64 5.46 4.70
C HIS A 260 -19.01 4.38 3.66
N PHE A 261 -18.44 3.19 3.76
CA PHE A 261 -18.71 2.06 2.87
C PHE A 261 -20.19 1.62 2.84
N THR A 262 -21.01 2.03 3.83
CA THR A 262 -22.44 1.77 3.85
C THR A 262 -23.26 2.78 3.05
N LYS A 263 -22.69 3.98 2.81
CA LYS A 263 -23.33 5.08 2.09
C LYS A 263 -22.98 5.09 0.61
N ASP A 264 -21.80 4.57 0.27
CA ASP A 264 -21.31 4.41 -1.10
C ASP A 264 -20.69 3.02 -1.25
N LEU A 265 -21.33 2.17 -2.05
CA LEU A 265 -20.88 0.80 -2.26
C LEU A 265 -19.65 0.68 -3.18
N ASN A 266 -19.20 1.76 -3.82
CA ASN A 266 -17.90 1.80 -4.51
C ASN A 266 -16.74 1.86 -3.51
N ILE A 267 -17.00 2.27 -2.28
CA ILE A 267 -16.00 2.33 -1.21
C ILE A 267 -15.78 0.94 -0.62
N PRO A 268 -14.55 0.42 -0.62
CA PRO A 268 -14.24 -0.89 -0.06
C PRO A 268 -14.20 -0.86 1.47
N PHE A 269 -14.43 -2.02 2.08
CA PHE A 269 -14.33 -2.22 3.52
C PHE A 269 -12.88 -2.25 4.03
N THR A 270 -11.93 -2.55 3.15
CA THR A 270 -10.52 -2.79 3.52
C THR A 270 -9.56 -2.01 2.63
N ASN A 271 -8.33 -1.80 3.13
CA ASN A 271 -7.20 -1.22 2.37
C ASN A 271 -6.45 -2.27 1.53
N ASN A 272 -7.16 -3.27 1.01
CA ASN A 272 -6.57 -4.48 0.46
C ASN A 272 -5.61 -4.23 -0.72
N TRP A 273 -5.88 -3.23 -1.59
CA TRP A 273 -5.03 -2.96 -2.76
C TRP A 273 -3.62 -2.53 -2.35
N ALA A 274 -3.50 -1.59 -1.41
CA ALA A 274 -2.19 -1.17 -0.90
C ALA A 274 -1.55 -2.27 -0.02
N GLU A 275 -2.31 -2.94 0.86
CA GLU A 275 -1.79 -4.02 1.71
C GLU A 275 -1.24 -5.21 0.90
N ARG A 276 -1.88 -5.59 -0.20
CA ARG A 276 -1.36 -6.64 -1.11
C ARG A 276 -0.11 -6.21 -1.83
N ALA A 277 -0.07 -4.95 -2.29
CA ALA A 277 1.07 -4.39 -2.97
C ALA A 277 2.32 -4.32 -2.08
N VAL A 278 2.16 -4.07 -0.76
CA VAL A 278 3.27 -4.12 0.23
C VAL A 278 3.93 -5.50 0.30
N ARG A 279 3.18 -6.59 0.12
CA ARG A 279 3.68 -7.94 0.37
C ARG A 279 4.82 -8.32 -0.57
N MET A 280 4.68 -8.02 -1.86
CA MET A 280 5.64 -8.45 -2.86
C MET A 280 7.04 -7.87 -2.65
N PRO A 281 7.25 -6.56 -2.43
CA PRO A 281 8.58 -6.02 -2.13
C PRO A 281 9.20 -6.53 -0.82
N LYS A 282 8.41 -7.13 0.07
CA LYS A 282 8.88 -7.71 1.35
C LYS A 282 9.34 -9.15 1.27
N VAL A 283 9.14 -9.82 0.15
CA VAL A 283 9.58 -11.22 -0.04
C VAL A 283 11.09 -11.32 -0.20
N LYS A 284 11.78 -10.22 -0.44
CA LYS A 284 13.25 -10.14 -0.56
C LYS A 284 13.94 -9.91 0.77
#